data_4ac247ccb8c904d2afd158ae31f33a8b
#
_entry.id   4ac247ccb8c904d2afd158ae31f33a8b
#
_cell.length_a   1.000
_cell.length_b   1.000
_cell.length_c   1.000
_cell.angle_alpha   90.00
_cell.angle_beta   90.00
_cell.angle_gamma   90.00
#
_symmetry.space_group_name_H-M   'P 1'
#
loop_
_entity.id
_entity.type
_entity.pdbx_description
1 polymer ?
#
loop_
_entity_poly.entity_id
_entity_poly.type
_entity_poly.pdbx_seq_one_letter_code
_entity_poly.pdbx_strand_id
1 'polypeptide(L)'
;ITVGSSVTYTKLMESLKPFYPELTEFLKRIGGEQIRNMGTIGGNIANASPIGDMLPPLIALKSEIKISNAESKIRNVPMEDFFIKYKVKDLKKNEFILSVKIPKPKKGLVFSNYKVSKRRDEDISSVCASFYFIVNKGHIDEARLVFGGMAEVPKRAKYTEDFLFGKPWTEDSFTSSLKKIEEDFQPISDARASKEYRILVAKNLLRKIFLQKSKACRGLMRHEKLLAGHTNFD
;
A
#
# COMPACT_ATOMS: atom_id res chain seq x y z
N ILE A 1 9.39 7.64 10.31
CA ILE A 1 9.89 6.41 10.97
C ILE A 1 10.99 5.86 10.09
N THR A 2 12.19 5.68 10.63
CA THR A 2 13.31 5.09 9.89
C THR A 2 13.56 3.68 10.41
N VAL A 3 13.60 2.70 9.50
CA VAL A 3 13.76 1.28 9.81
C VAL A 3 15.01 0.78 9.08
N GLY A 4 15.95 0.17 9.79
CA GLY A 4 17.14 -0.45 9.20
C GLY A 4 16.76 -1.64 8.30
N SER A 5 17.51 -1.89 7.23
CA SER A 5 17.21 -2.95 6.25
C SER A 5 17.17 -4.36 6.86
N SER A 6 17.96 -4.60 7.91
CA SER A 6 18.04 -5.89 8.62
C SER A 6 16.95 -6.10 9.68
N VAL A 7 16.03 -5.13 9.85
CA VAL A 7 14.91 -5.29 10.79
C VAL A 7 13.97 -6.38 10.28
N THR A 8 13.71 -7.37 11.14
CA THR A 8 12.83 -8.50 10.82
C THR A 8 11.37 -8.06 10.82
N TYR A 9 10.50 -8.83 10.17
CA TYR A 9 9.06 -8.53 10.14
C TYR A 9 8.44 -8.50 11.54
N THR A 10 8.87 -9.34 12.45
CA THR A 10 8.41 -9.33 13.84
C THR A 10 8.71 -8.00 14.51
N LYS A 11 9.96 -7.51 14.42
CA LYS A 11 10.34 -6.20 14.97
C LYS A 11 9.68 -5.03 14.23
N LEU A 12 9.48 -5.17 12.91
CA LEU A 12 8.78 -4.18 12.10
C LEU A 12 7.32 -4.01 12.56
N MET A 13 6.61 -5.10 12.86
CA MET A 13 5.25 -5.04 13.40
C MET A 13 5.17 -4.23 14.69
N GLU A 14 6.08 -4.47 15.63
CA GLU A 14 6.15 -3.73 16.90
C GLU A 14 6.41 -2.24 16.67
N SER A 15 7.36 -1.92 15.78
CA SER A 15 7.75 -0.54 15.46
C SER A 15 6.66 0.25 14.74
N LEU A 16 5.85 -0.40 13.91
CA LEU A 16 4.80 0.25 13.13
C LEU A 16 3.43 0.29 13.84
N LYS A 17 3.19 -0.57 14.82
CA LYS A 17 1.92 -0.67 15.55
C LYS A 17 1.38 0.66 16.07
N PRO A 18 2.19 1.57 16.66
CA PRO A 18 1.70 2.87 17.15
C PRO A 18 1.23 3.82 16.04
N PHE A 19 1.68 3.63 14.80
CA PHE A 19 1.44 4.53 13.68
C PHE A 19 0.48 3.94 12.66
N TYR A 20 0.61 2.64 12.39
CA TYR A 20 -0.11 1.91 11.35
C TYR A 20 -0.58 0.55 11.87
N PRO A 21 -1.55 0.51 12.79
CA PRO A 21 -2.05 -0.75 13.37
C PRO A 21 -2.57 -1.71 12.30
N GLU A 22 -3.11 -1.20 11.19
CA GLU A 22 -3.58 -2.01 10.05
C GLU A 22 -2.46 -2.83 9.40
N LEU A 23 -1.21 -2.33 9.40
CA LEU A 23 -0.05 -3.08 8.91
C LEU A 23 0.31 -4.25 9.82
N THR A 24 0.08 -4.15 11.11
CA THR A 24 0.37 -5.23 12.04
C THR A 24 -0.44 -6.48 11.69
N GLU A 25 -1.75 -6.33 11.49
CA GLU A 25 -2.62 -7.46 11.12
C GLU A 25 -2.31 -7.99 9.71
N PHE A 26 -1.94 -7.13 8.79
CA PHE A 26 -1.52 -7.51 7.46
C PHE A 26 -0.20 -8.29 7.48
N LEU A 27 0.79 -7.84 8.25
CA LEU A 27 2.10 -8.50 8.39
C LEU A 27 2.00 -9.90 8.98
N LYS A 28 1.04 -10.18 9.86
CA LYS A 28 0.79 -11.53 10.39
C LYS A 28 0.47 -12.55 9.29
N ARG A 29 0.01 -12.10 8.12
CA ARG A 29 -0.28 -12.94 6.97
C ARG A 29 0.89 -13.13 6.01
N ILE A 30 2.05 -12.55 6.30
CA ILE A 30 3.28 -12.71 5.50
C ILE A 30 4.11 -13.83 6.11
N GLY A 31 4.10 -14.99 5.47
CA GLY A 31 4.79 -16.19 5.95
C GLY A 31 4.31 -16.67 7.33
N GLY A 32 4.90 -17.73 7.83
CA GLY A 32 4.75 -18.17 9.22
C GLY A 32 5.58 -17.34 10.19
N GLU A 33 5.46 -17.64 11.49
CA GLU A 33 6.19 -16.94 12.54
C GLU A 33 7.71 -17.03 12.36
N GLN A 34 8.21 -18.22 12.02
CA GLN A 34 9.63 -18.47 11.77
C GLN A 34 10.15 -17.60 10.63
N ILE A 35 9.37 -17.50 9.54
CA ILE A 35 9.70 -16.65 8.40
C ILE A 35 9.72 -15.17 8.81
N ARG A 36 8.78 -14.70 9.62
CA ARG A 36 8.76 -13.31 10.09
C ARG A 36 9.89 -12.98 11.07
N ASN A 37 10.33 -13.96 11.85
CA ASN A 37 11.48 -13.81 12.75
C ASN A 37 12.82 -13.71 12.03
N MET A 38 12.91 -14.25 10.82
CA MET A 38 14.13 -14.27 9.98
C MET A 38 14.08 -13.28 8.80
N GLY A 39 12.92 -13.16 8.15
CA GLY A 39 12.72 -12.30 6.99
C GLY A 39 12.81 -10.83 7.35
N THR A 40 13.54 -10.06 6.54
CA THR A 40 13.80 -8.64 6.78
C THR A 40 13.11 -7.74 5.75
N ILE A 41 12.83 -6.49 6.13
CA ILE A 41 12.25 -5.50 5.22
C ILE A 41 13.19 -5.23 4.02
N GLY A 42 14.49 -5.10 4.26
CA GLY A 42 15.46 -4.88 3.19
C GLY A 42 15.57 -6.08 2.25
N GLY A 43 15.51 -7.30 2.77
CA GLY A 43 15.51 -8.53 1.98
C GLY A 43 14.29 -8.61 1.05
N ASN A 44 13.10 -8.26 1.54
CA ASN A 44 11.88 -8.22 0.72
C ASN A 44 11.98 -7.19 -0.41
N ILE A 45 12.46 -5.97 -0.12
CA ILE A 45 12.64 -4.91 -1.11
C ILE A 45 13.70 -5.33 -2.14
N ALA A 46 14.87 -5.78 -1.69
CA ALA A 46 15.98 -6.17 -2.57
C ALA A 46 15.66 -7.37 -3.46
N ASN A 47 14.78 -8.27 -3.03
CA ASN A 47 14.29 -9.38 -3.85
C ASN A 47 13.47 -8.91 -5.06
N ALA A 48 12.86 -7.71 -4.99
CA ALA A 48 12.08 -7.09 -6.07
C ALA A 48 11.03 -8.01 -6.71
N SER A 49 10.37 -8.84 -5.90
CA SER A 49 9.32 -9.73 -6.39
C SER A 49 8.03 -8.95 -6.69
N PRO A 50 7.35 -9.16 -7.83
CA PRO A 50 6.06 -8.54 -8.12
C PRO A 50 4.94 -8.93 -7.13
N ILE A 51 5.19 -9.97 -6.33
CA ILE A 51 4.28 -10.48 -5.29
C ILE A 51 4.88 -10.32 -3.89
N GLY A 52 5.88 -9.45 -3.72
CA GLY A 52 6.41 -9.08 -2.40
C GLY A 52 5.36 -8.27 -1.62
N ASP A 53 4.76 -8.85 -0.59
CA ASP A 53 3.56 -8.30 0.07
C ASP A 53 3.79 -6.96 0.76
N MET A 54 5.04 -6.65 1.21
CA MET A 54 5.33 -5.35 1.82
C MET A 54 5.56 -4.22 0.81
N LEU A 55 5.74 -4.53 -0.47
CA LEU A 55 6.03 -3.50 -1.46
C LEU A 55 4.83 -2.58 -1.73
N PRO A 56 3.60 -3.08 -1.95
CA PRO A 56 2.43 -2.21 -2.09
C PRO A 56 2.20 -1.28 -0.89
N PRO A 57 2.23 -1.71 0.38
CA PRO A 57 2.13 -0.81 1.53
C PRO A 57 3.19 0.29 1.54
N LEU A 58 4.45 -0.05 1.30
CA LEU A 58 5.55 0.92 1.33
C LEU A 58 5.45 1.96 0.20
N ILE A 59 5.03 1.55 -1.00
CA ILE A 59 4.77 2.47 -2.11
C ILE A 59 3.56 3.36 -1.81
N ALA A 60 2.46 2.79 -1.27
CA ALA A 60 1.27 3.56 -0.91
C ALA A 60 1.59 4.63 0.15
N LEU A 61 2.42 4.30 1.13
CA LEU A 61 2.88 5.21 2.18
C LEU A 61 3.94 6.21 1.73
N LYS A 62 4.33 6.24 0.45
CA LYS A 62 5.39 7.14 -0.06
C LYS A 62 6.73 6.96 0.65
N SER A 63 7.08 5.71 0.96
CA SER A 63 8.34 5.40 1.63
C SER A 63 9.53 5.69 0.71
N GLU A 64 10.66 6.00 1.33
CA GLU A 64 11.96 6.22 0.65
C GLU A 64 12.94 5.16 1.09
N ILE A 65 13.76 4.68 0.16
CA ILE A 65 14.87 3.76 0.42
C ILE A 65 16.14 4.59 0.52
N LYS A 66 16.88 4.42 1.61
CA LYS A 66 18.24 4.91 1.72
C LYS A 66 19.21 3.81 1.29
N ILE A 67 19.98 4.08 0.25
CA ILE A 67 20.97 3.17 -0.33
C ILE A 67 22.36 3.71 0.00
N SER A 68 23.29 2.81 0.32
CA SER A 68 24.70 3.12 0.56
C SER A 68 25.59 2.21 -0.28
N ASN A 69 26.84 2.62 -0.48
CA ASN A 69 27.89 1.79 -1.08
C ASN A 69 29.07 1.58 -0.12
N ALA A 70 30.07 0.83 -0.53
CA ALA A 70 31.27 0.56 0.27
C ALA A 70 32.07 1.82 0.62
N GLU A 71 31.94 2.92 -0.14
CA GLU A 71 32.56 4.22 0.10
C GLU A 71 31.70 5.12 1.01
N SER A 72 30.65 4.57 1.61
CA SER A 72 29.68 5.32 2.45
C SER A 72 28.94 6.46 1.73
N LYS A 73 28.92 6.46 0.39
CA LYS A 73 28.09 7.37 -0.39
C LYS A 73 26.64 6.97 -0.26
N ILE A 74 25.78 7.93 0.06
CA ILE A 74 24.36 7.71 0.33
C ILE A 74 23.52 8.37 -0.77
N ARG A 75 22.48 7.66 -1.22
CA ARG A 75 21.40 8.21 -2.04
C ARG A 75 20.04 7.75 -1.52
N ASN A 76 19.04 8.58 -1.72
CA ASN A 76 17.64 8.24 -1.42
C ASN A 76 16.88 8.00 -2.71
N VAL A 77 16.03 6.97 -2.71
CA VAL A 77 15.20 6.59 -3.86
C VAL A 77 13.76 6.44 -3.37
N PRO A 78 12.78 7.11 -3.99
CA PRO A 78 11.38 6.81 -3.72
C PRO A 78 11.10 5.34 -3.96
N MET A 79 10.31 4.70 -3.07
CA MET A 79 10.04 3.26 -3.16
C MET A 79 9.43 2.88 -4.51
N GLU A 80 8.56 3.72 -5.06
CA GLU A 80 7.89 3.47 -6.35
C GLU A 80 8.84 3.48 -7.56
N ASP A 81 9.96 4.21 -7.48
CA ASP A 81 10.93 4.34 -8.57
C ASP A 81 12.03 3.27 -8.51
N PHE A 82 12.09 2.52 -7.41
CA PHE A 82 13.10 1.49 -7.20
C PHE A 82 12.93 0.26 -8.11
N PHE A 83 11.70 -0.07 -8.48
CA PHE A 83 11.36 -1.24 -9.28
C PHE A 83 11.22 -0.87 -10.75
N ILE A 84 12.18 -1.25 -11.60
CA ILE A 84 12.24 -0.83 -13.02
C ILE A 84 11.42 -1.78 -13.90
N LYS A 85 11.67 -3.09 -13.79
CA LYS A 85 10.94 -4.17 -14.46
C LYS A 85 11.11 -5.47 -13.70
N TYR A 86 10.54 -6.56 -14.17
CA TYR A 86 10.61 -7.86 -13.50
C TYR A 86 12.04 -8.18 -13.02
N LYS A 87 12.21 -8.30 -11.70
CA LYS A 87 13.49 -8.53 -11.00
C LYS A 87 14.61 -7.51 -11.25
N VAL A 88 14.34 -6.43 -12.00
CA VAL A 88 15.30 -5.34 -12.21
C VAL A 88 14.94 -4.17 -11.30
N LYS A 89 15.92 -3.69 -10.57
CA LYS A 89 15.79 -2.65 -9.55
C LYS A 89 16.90 -1.62 -9.66
N ASP A 90 16.68 -0.41 -9.18
CA ASP A 90 17.69 0.65 -9.07
C ASP A 90 18.63 0.39 -7.87
N LEU A 91 19.44 -0.67 -8.00
CA LEU A 91 20.49 -1.03 -7.04
C LEU A 91 21.71 -1.50 -7.81
N LYS A 92 22.83 -0.76 -7.68
CA LYS A 92 24.08 -1.09 -8.36
C LYS A 92 24.81 -2.23 -7.64
N LYS A 93 25.78 -2.86 -8.33
CA LYS A 93 26.49 -4.05 -7.82
C LYS A 93 27.20 -3.82 -6.48
N ASN A 94 27.69 -2.61 -6.22
CA ASN A 94 28.39 -2.22 -5.00
C ASN A 94 27.50 -1.47 -3.99
N GLU A 95 26.20 -1.47 -4.19
CA GLU A 95 25.23 -0.79 -3.32
C GLU A 95 24.42 -1.79 -2.50
N PHE A 96 23.97 -1.35 -1.33
CA PHE A 96 23.05 -2.09 -0.46
C PHE A 96 22.00 -1.15 0.15
N ILE A 97 20.85 -1.71 0.48
CA ILE A 97 19.79 -0.98 1.19
C ILE A 97 20.23 -0.79 2.64
N LEU A 98 20.38 0.45 3.07
CA LEU A 98 20.74 0.80 4.43
C LEU A 98 19.52 0.86 5.35
N SER A 99 18.48 1.56 4.90
CA SER A 99 17.24 1.74 5.66
C SER A 99 16.07 2.13 4.77
N VAL A 100 14.88 2.05 5.35
CA VAL A 100 13.63 2.53 4.75
C VAL A 100 13.06 3.61 5.64
N LYS A 101 12.72 4.76 5.05
CA LYS A 101 12.01 5.86 5.71
C LYS A 101 10.53 5.78 5.36
N ILE A 102 9.70 5.56 6.36
CA ILE A 102 8.23 5.48 6.25
C ILE A 102 7.67 6.77 6.85
N PRO A 103 6.90 7.59 6.11
CA PRO A 103 6.25 8.78 6.65
C PRO A 103 5.33 8.43 7.82
N LYS A 104 5.10 9.37 8.73
CA LYS A 104 4.05 9.24 9.76
C LYS A 104 2.67 9.48 9.15
N PRO A 105 1.60 8.92 9.73
CA PRO A 105 0.25 9.12 9.23
C PRO A 105 -0.15 10.61 9.29
N LYS A 106 -0.86 11.06 8.26
CA LYS A 106 -1.43 12.41 8.17
C LYS A 106 -2.86 12.42 8.69
N LYS A 107 -3.35 13.60 9.09
CA LYS A 107 -4.77 13.80 9.40
C LYS A 107 -5.63 13.45 8.17
N GLY A 108 -6.76 12.80 8.40
CA GLY A 108 -7.66 12.36 7.32
C GLY A 108 -7.22 11.10 6.58
N LEU A 109 -6.14 10.44 7.03
CA LEU A 109 -5.67 9.20 6.42
C LEU A 109 -6.70 8.07 6.57
N VAL A 110 -7.06 7.49 5.45
CA VAL A 110 -7.75 6.20 5.33
C VAL A 110 -6.77 5.22 4.67
N PHE A 111 -6.29 4.25 5.43
CA PHE A 111 -5.30 3.29 4.98
C PHE A 111 -5.80 1.87 5.19
N SER A 112 -5.59 0.99 4.23
CA SER A 112 -5.94 -0.43 4.33
C SER A 112 -5.09 -1.29 3.41
N ASN A 113 -4.82 -2.52 3.86
CA ASN A 113 -4.00 -3.48 3.15
C ASN A 113 -4.74 -4.80 3.04
N TYR A 114 -4.64 -5.44 1.88
CA TYR A 114 -5.34 -6.68 1.56
C TYR A 114 -4.40 -7.67 0.90
N LYS A 115 -4.44 -8.90 1.39
CA LYS A 115 -3.75 -10.04 0.79
C LYS A 115 -4.80 -11.08 0.38
N VAL A 116 -4.86 -11.38 -0.91
CA VAL A 116 -5.72 -12.43 -1.47
C VAL A 116 -4.82 -13.56 -1.98
N SER A 117 -5.01 -14.75 -1.45
CA SER A 117 -4.26 -15.97 -1.75
C SER A 117 -5.20 -17.17 -1.70
N LYS A 118 -4.78 -18.32 -2.27
CA LYS A 118 -5.59 -19.55 -2.26
C LYS A 118 -5.79 -20.10 -0.85
N ARG A 119 -4.74 -20.07 -0.02
CA ARG A 119 -4.80 -20.43 1.40
C ARG A 119 -4.75 -19.16 2.23
N ARG A 120 -5.28 -19.23 3.44
CA ARG A 120 -5.27 -18.09 4.36
C ARG A 120 -3.86 -17.73 4.81
N ASP A 121 -3.10 -18.73 5.22
CA ASP A 121 -1.79 -18.57 5.84
C ASP A 121 -0.70 -19.23 4.99
N GLU A 122 0.52 -18.74 5.10
CA GLU A 122 1.74 -19.27 4.45
C GLU A 122 1.61 -19.46 2.94
N ASP A 123 0.93 -18.55 2.27
CA ASP A 123 0.69 -18.64 0.84
C ASP A 123 1.08 -17.36 0.11
N ILE A 124 1.42 -17.52 -1.17
CA ILE A 124 1.79 -16.44 -2.06
C ILE A 124 0.55 -15.71 -2.52
N SER A 125 0.59 -14.38 -2.53
CA SER A 125 -0.54 -13.56 -2.98
C SER A 125 -0.85 -13.78 -4.46
N SER A 126 -2.12 -14.00 -4.77
CA SER A 126 -2.65 -13.80 -6.12
C SER A 126 -2.74 -12.29 -6.42
N VAL A 127 -3.30 -11.54 -5.48
CA VAL A 127 -3.34 -10.07 -5.51
C VAL A 127 -3.04 -9.55 -4.11
N CYS A 128 -2.10 -8.62 -4.02
CA CYS A 128 -1.85 -7.81 -2.84
C CYS A 128 -2.24 -6.37 -3.15
N ALA A 129 -3.01 -5.71 -2.29
CA ALA A 129 -3.43 -4.33 -2.51
C ALA A 129 -3.23 -3.48 -1.26
N SER A 130 -2.77 -2.26 -1.47
CA SER A 130 -2.63 -1.25 -0.42
C SER A 130 -3.23 0.06 -0.88
N PHE A 131 -4.16 0.58 -0.11
CA PHE A 131 -4.92 1.77 -0.42
C PHE A 131 -4.68 2.85 0.62
N TYR A 132 -4.23 3.98 0.16
CA TYR A 132 -3.98 5.18 0.93
C TYR A 132 -4.83 6.31 0.38
N PHE A 133 -5.65 6.91 1.21
CA PHE A 133 -6.43 8.08 0.85
C PHE A 133 -6.25 9.16 1.93
N ILE A 134 -6.20 10.41 1.51
CA ILE A 134 -6.46 11.54 2.39
C ILE A 134 -7.86 12.03 2.07
N VAL A 135 -8.72 11.99 3.08
CA VAL A 135 -10.12 12.43 2.98
C VAL A 135 -10.30 13.68 3.85
N ASN A 136 -10.75 14.75 3.23
CA ASN A 136 -11.01 16.04 3.88
C ASN A 136 -12.42 16.50 3.52
N LYS A 137 -13.22 16.85 4.51
CA LYS A 137 -14.62 17.29 4.32
C LYS A 137 -15.45 16.37 3.40
N GLY A 138 -15.15 15.07 3.44
CA GLY A 138 -15.84 14.07 2.63
C GLY A 138 -15.37 13.95 1.17
N HIS A 139 -14.32 14.66 0.77
CA HIS A 139 -13.71 14.58 -0.55
C HIS A 139 -12.33 13.92 -0.48
N ILE A 140 -11.93 13.28 -1.56
CA ILE A 140 -10.66 12.58 -1.70
C ILE A 140 -9.61 13.59 -2.18
N ASP A 141 -8.79 14.09 -1.25
CA ASP A 141 -7.71 15.05 -1.57
C ASP A 141 -6.45 14.35 -2.10
N GLU A 142 -6.31 13.06 -1.81
CA GLU A 142 -5.22 12.23 -2.32
C GLU A 142 -5.65 10.76 -2.36
N ALA A 143 -5.30 10.06 -3.44
CA ALA A 143 -5.47 8.62 -3.57
C ALA A 143 -4.16 7.98 -4.04
N ARG A 144 -3.77 6.87 -3.40
CA ARG A 144 -2.69 5.98 -3.85
C ARG A 144 -3.16 4.54 -3.72
N LEU A 145 -3.33 3.90 -4.85
CA LEU A 145 -3.87 2.55 -4.98
C LEU A 145 -2.80 1.65 -5.58
N VAL A 146 -2.13 0.89 -4.74
CA VAL A 146 -0.95 0.10 -5.15
C VAL A 146 -1.28 -1.38 -5.13
N PHE A 147 -0.91 -2.07 -6.20
CA PHE A 147 -1.16 -3.50 -6.35
C PHE A 147 0.12 -4.28 -6.61
N GLY A 148 0.25 -5.43 -5.95
CA GLY A 148 1.17 -6.50 -6.27
C GLY A 148 0.42 -7.65 -6.96
N GLY A 149 1.11 -8.34 -7.89
CA GLY A 149 0.53 -9.43 -8.67
C GLY A 149 -0.36 -9.00 -9.85
N MET A 150 -0.42 -7.69 -10.15
CA MET A 150 -1.21 -7.13 -11.25
C MET A 150 -0.35 -6.66 -12.43
N ALA A 151 0.97 -6.58 -12.26
CA ALA A 151 1.96 -6.22 -13.27
C ALA A 151 3.29 -6.92 -12.96
N GLU A 152 4.30 -6.71 -13.79
CA GLU A 152 5.65 -7.26 -13.60
C GLU A 152 6.41 -6.67 -12.38
N VAL A 153 5.94 -5.52 -11.86
CA VAL A 153 6.40 -4.88 -10.62
C VAL A 153 5.19 -4.44 -9.80
N PRO A 154 5.35 -4.19 -8.49
CA PRO A 154 4.32 -3.52 -7.72
C PRO A 154 4.01 -2.16 -8.34
N LYS A 155 2.74 -1.89 -8.67
CA LYS A 155 2.35 -0.75 -9.50
C LYS A 155 1.15 0.00 -8.93
N ARG A 156 1.16 1.33 -9.08
CA ARG A 156 0.03 2.21 -8.77
C ARG A 156 -1.02 2.16 -9.88
N ALA A 157 -2.29 2.26 -9.49
CA ALA A 157 -3.44 2.40 -10.37
C ALA A 157 -3.68 3.88 -10.70
N LYS A 158 -2.80 4.50 -11.49
CA LYS A 158 -2.78 5.95 -11.70
C LYS A 158 -4.06 6.49 -12.34
N TYR A 159 -4.63 5.83 -13.35
CA TYR A 159 -5.91 6.23 -13.95
C TYR A 159 -7.06 6.19 -12.96
N THR A 160 -7.07 5.18 -12.08
CA THR A 160 -8.07 5.07 -11.02
C THR A 160 -7.87 6.14 -9.94
N GLU A 161 -6.61 6.43 -9.56
CA GLU A 161 -6.27 7.48 -8.59
C GLU A 161 -6.67 8.86 -9.11
N ASP A 162 -6.33 9.20 -10.34
CA ASP A 162 -6.66 10.47 -11.00
C ASP A 162 -8.18 10.66 -11.12
N PHE A 163 -8.90 9.57 -11.43
CA PHE A 163 -10.36 9.60 -11.48
C PHE A 163 -10.98 9.91 -10.10
N LEU A 164 -10.42 9.35 -9.02
CA LEU A 164 -10.93 9.52 -7.66
C LEU A 164 -10.52 10.85 -7.02
N PHE A 165 -9.46 11.49 -7.50
CA PHE A 165 -9.01 12.78 -6.98
C PHE A 165 -10.10 13.84 -7.04
N GLY A 166 -10.34 14.54 -5.93
CA GLY A 166 -11.38 15.57 -5.80
C GLY A 166 -12.81 15.04 -5.71
N LYS A 167 -13.06 13.73 -5.92
CA LYS A 167 -14.40 13.15 -5.85
C LYS A 167 -14.87 13.00 -4.40
N PRO A 168 -16.19 13.09 -4.15
CA PRO A 168 -16.73 12.78 -2.83
C PRO A 168 -16.53 11.29 -2.49
N TRP A 169 -16.38 10.98 -1.19
CA TRP A 169 -16.33 9.60 -0.68
C TRP A 169 -17.71 8.97 -0.72
N THR A 170 -18.17 8.57 -1.89
CA THR A 170 -19.51 8.00 -2.15
C THR A 170 -19.41 6.69 -2.93
N GLU A 171 -20.48 5.88 -2.86
CA GLU A 171 -20.55 4.61 -3.58
C GLU A 171 -20.46 4.82 -5.10
N ASP A 172 -21.08 5.88 -5.60
CA ASP A 172 -21.04 6.23 -7.03
C ASP A 172 -19.61 6.53 -7.50
N SER A 173 -18.86 7.36 -6.75
CA SER A 173 -17.45 7.65 -7.07
C SER A 173 -16.60 6.38 -7.17
N PHE A 174 -16.75 5.46 -6.21
CA PHE A 174 -16.00 4.20 -6.21
C PHE A 174 -16.49 3.24 -7.30
N THR A 175 -17.79 3.11 -7.51
CA THR A 175 -18.35 2.23 -8.55
C THR A 175 -17.94 2.69 -9.94
N SER A 176 -18.01 3.99 -10.21
CA SER A 176 -17.60 4.58 -11.49
C SER A 176 -16.10 4.43 -11.74
N SER A 177 -15.26 4.42 -10.69
CA SER A 177 -13.81 4.23 -10.81
C SER A 177 -13.38 2.80 -11.18
N LEU A 178 -14.24 1.78 -10.98
CA LEU A 178 -13.88 0.38 -11.18
C LEU A 178 -13.45 0.05 -12.61
N LYS A 179 -13.97 0.76 -13.60
CA LYS A 179 -13.58 0.57 -15.01
C LYS A 179 -12.14 0.99 -15.27
N LYS A 180 -11.62 1.98 -14.49
CA LYS A 180 -10.25 2.48 -14.63
C LYS A 180 -9.20 1.44 -14.20
N ILE A 181 -9.54 0.48 -13.36
CA ILE A 181 -8.66 -0.64 -13.00
C ILE A 181 -8.22 -1.45 -14.25
N GLU A 182 -9.08 -1.60 -15.25
CA GLU A 182 -8.74 -2.30 -16.51
C GLU A 182 -7.82 -1.46 -17.41
N GLU A 183 -7.87 -0.13 -17.29
CA GLU A 183 -6.95 0.78 -17.96
C GLU A 183 -5.57 0.78 -17.29
N ASP A 184 -5.53 0.60 -15.96
CA ASP A 184 -4.28 0.56 -15.19
C ASP A 184 -3.50 -0.75 -15.35
N PHE A 185 -4.19 -1.90 -15.50
CA PHE A 185 -3.59 -3.21 -15.38
C PHE A 185 -4.01 -4.19 -16.47
N GLN A 186 -3.01 -4.94 -16.95
CA GLN A 186 -3.18 -6.12 -17.82
C GLN A 186 -2.40 -7.29 -17.21
N PRO A 187 -2.93 -7.92 -16.14
CA PRO A 187 -2.25 -9.01 -15.46
C PRO A 187 -2.17 -10.25 -16.32
N ILE A 188 -1.19 -11.10 -16.02
CA ILE A 188 -1.06 -12.43 -16.64
C ILE A 188 -1.90 -13.48 -15.89
N SER A 189 -2.24 -14.56 -16.58
CA SER A 189 -2.72 -15.80 -15.95
C SER A 189 -1.53 -16.69 -15.61
N ASP A 190 -1.51 -17.25 -14.40
CA ASP A 190 -0.51 -18.18 -13.93
C ASP A 190 -1.11 -19.27 -13.02
N ALA A 191 -0.28 -20.11 -12.42
CA ALA A 191 -0.73 -21.16 -11.49
C ALA A 191 -1.49 -20.65 -10.26
N ARG A 192 -1.42 -19.34 -9.93
CA ARG A 192 -2.06 -18.74 -8.77
C ARG A 192 -3.44 -18.21 -9.08
N ALA A 193 -3.62 -17.56 -10.25
CA ALA A 193 -4.89 -16.96 -10.63
C ALA A 193 -4.93 -16.64 -12.13
N SER A 194 -6.13 -16.64 -12.71
CA SER A 194 -6.35 -16.09 -14.05
C SER A 194 -6.31 -14.56 -14.03
N LYS A 195 -6.06 -13.96 -15.19
CA LYS A 195 -6.08 -12.50 -15.36
C LYS A 195 -7.44 -11.89 -15.01
N GLU A 196 -8.53 -12.58 -15.39
CA GLU A 196 -9.90 -12.17 -15.12
C GLU A 196 -10.18 -12.14 -13.62
N TYR A 197 -9.74 -13.18 -12.89
CA TYR A 197 -9.85 -13.25 -11.44
C TYR A 197 -9.10 -12.11 -10.76
N ARG A 198 -7.86 -11.82 -11.20
CA ARG A 198 -7.05 -10.73 -10.63
C ARG A 198 -7.75 -9.37 -10.80
N ILE A 199 -8.28 -9.07 -11.98
CA ILE A 199 -9.05 -7.84 -12.24
C ILE A 199 -10.31 -7.78 -11.37
N LEU A 200 -11.07 -8.87 -11.29
CA LEU A 200 -12.26 -8.96 -10.45
C LEU A 200 -11.93 -8.69 -8.97
N VAL A 201 -10.86 -9.33 -8.47
CA VAL A 201 -10.38 -9.12 -7.09
C VAL A 201 -9.98 -7.68 -6.86
N ALA A 202 -9.20 -7.06 -7.76
CA ALA A 202 -8.76 -5.67 -7.62
C ALA A 202 -9.95 -4.72 -7.51
N LYS A 203 -10.97 -4.88 -8.37
CA LYS A 203 -12.22 -4.12 -8.32
C LYS A 203 -12.96 -4.32 -7.00
N ASN A 204 -13.09 -5.57 -6.55
CA ASN A 204 -13.80 -5.89 -5.32
C ASN A 204 -13.07 -5.38 -4.06
N LEU A 205 -11.73 -5.34 -4.06
CA LEU A 205 -10.96 -4.75 -2.97
C LEU A 205 -11.16 -3.25 -2.88
N LEU A 206 -11.27 -2.56 -4.03
CA LEU A 206 -11.58 -1.13 -4.05
C LEU A 206 -13.00 -0.83 -3.54
N ARG A 207 -13.99 -1.66 -3.88
CA ARG A 207 -15.32 -1.60 -3.27
C ARG A 207 -15.28 -1.87 -1.76
N LYS A 208 -14.49 -2.86 -1.36
CA LYS A 208 -14.39 -3.29 0.04
C LYS A 208 -13.90 -2.16 0.95
N ILE A 209 -12.84 -1.41 0.56
CA ILE A 209 -12.38 -0.29 1.39
C ILE A 209 -13.45 0.77 1.54
N PHE A 210 -14.19 1.11 0.48
CA PHE A 210 -15.31 2.03 0.58
C PHE A 210 -16.32 1.55 1.63
N LEU A 211 -16.79 0.31 1.53
CA LEU A 211 -17.79 -0.24 2.47
C LEU A 211 -17.28 -0.28 3.91
N GLN A 212 -16.03 -0.68 4.12
CA GLN A 212 -15.42 -0.77 5.45
C GLN A 212 -15.22 0.60 6.11
N LYS A 213 -14.84 1.61 5.34
CA LYS A 213 -14.44 2.92 5.88
C LYS A 213 -15.53 3.99 5.78
N SER A 214 -16.64 3.74 5.07
CA SER A 214 -17.74 4.71 4.91
C SER A 214 -18.37 5.13 6.25
N LYS A 215 -18.44 4.25 7.24
CA LYS A 215 -18.92 4.59 8.59
C LYS A 215 -17.97 5.56 9.30
N ALA A 216 -16.66 5.33 9.21
CA ALA A 216 -15.63 6.17 9.79
C ALA A 216 -15.60 7.56 9.11
N CYS A 217 -15.65 7.61 7.78
CA CYS A 217 -15.69 8.86 7.02
C CYS A 217 -16.95 9.68 7.32
N ARG A 218 -18.12 9.04 7.49
CA ARG A 218 -19.37 9.72 7.91
C ARG A 218 -19.30 10.28 9.34
N GLY A 219 -18.59 9.59 10.23
CA GLY A 219 -18.34 10.09 11.59
C GLY A 219 -17.51 11.37 11.60
N LEU A 220 -16.46 11.46 10.79
CA LEU A 220 -15.64 12.66 10.61
C LEU A 220 -16.45 13.84 10.07
N MET A 221 -17.30 13.61 9.06
CA MET A 221 -18.20 14.65 8.52
C MET A 221 -19.23 15.16 9.53
N ARG A 222 -19.76 14.30 10.41
CA ARG A 222 -20.70 14.71 11.46
C ARG A 222 -20.02 15.55 12.54
N HIS A 223 -18.81 15.21 12.92
CA HIS A 223 -18.05 15.93 13.95
C HIS A 223 -17.67 17.34 13.48
N GLU A 224 -17.26 17.50 12.22
CA GLU A 224 -16.98 18.83 11.64
C GLU A 224 -18.25 19.71 11.53
N LYS A 225 -19.41 19.13 11.19
CA LYS A 225 -20.69 19.85 11.17
C LYS A 225 -21.13 20.31 12.56
N LEU A 226 -20.88 19.53 13.61
CA LEU A 226 -21.16 19.90 14.99
C LEU A 226 -20.24 21.04 15.47
N LEU A 227 -18.96 21.01 15.10
CA LEU A 227 -18.02 22.08 15.43
C LEU A 227 -18.31 23.39 14.66
N ALA A 228 -18.76 23.30 13.40
CA ALA A 228 -19.16 24.46 12.60
C ALA A 228 -20.50 25.08 13.03
N GLY A 229 -21.38 24.28 13.67
CA GLY A 229 -22.66 24.75 14.19
C GLY A 229 -22.59 25.52 15.55
N HIS A 230 -21.41 25.58 16.18
CA HIS A 230 -21.19 26.30 17.44
C HIS A 230 -20.52 27.68 17.29
N THR A 231 -20.31 28.15 16.05
CA THR A 231 -19.72 29.47 15.78
C THR A 231 -20.73 30.55 15.37
N ASN A 232 -22.03 30.31 15.58
CA ASN A 232 -23.05 31.36 15.44
C ASN A 232 -23.77 31.56 16.78
N PHE A 233 -23.08 32.24 17.69
CA PHE A 233 -23.68 33.05 18.75
C PHE A 233 -22.87 34.34 18.81
N ASP A 234 -23.37 35.35 18.13
CA ASP A 234 -23.66 36.72 18.55
C ASP A 234 -24.14 37.51 17.33
#